data_14515add23044abfc41516ac4594cfc2
#
_entry.id   14515add23044abfc41516ac4594cfc2
#
_cell.length_a   1.000
_cell.length_b   1.000
_cell.length_c   1.000
_cell.angle_alpha   90.00
_cell.angle_beta   90.00
_cell.angle_gamma   90.00
#
_symmetry.space_group_name_H-M   'P 1'
#
loop_
_entity.id
_entity.type
_entity.pdbx_description
1 polymer ?
#
loop_
_entity_poly.entity_id
_entity_poly.type
_entity_poly.pdbx_seq_one_letter_code
_entity_poly.pdbx_strand_id
1 'polypeptide(L)'
;MLDYLKANTMSLLCNGCSFTWGDELEEGEQTYAEILGATNIAKCAASNDNIARRTLMHLQDHDVDQLIVQWTYKNRREHFHKSGMVEGMIPQVYKDGKAVTKPLSKIFYTSFQNSRLDNENMWKNILLVDSYCRMKNIKVIHWSIERRKWCKSECYFYDIANFDIHNIKKIIGKGKRGFWGQDENWRPRGHLSQIGHKRVADYLYNLL
;
A
#
# COMPACT_ATOMS: atom_id res chain seq x y z
N MET A 1 9.38 -15.10 38.82
CA MET A 1 7.98 -14.62 38.97
C MET A 1 7.79 -13.22 38.38
N LEU A 2 8.55 -12.87 37.33
CA LEU A 2 8.48 -11.60 36.59
C LEU A 2 8.19 -11.77 35.08
N ASP A 3 7.99 -13.03 34.61
CA ASP A 3 7.73 -13.32 33.20
C ASP A 3 6.23 -13.40 32.83
N TYR A 4 5.35 -13.16 33.75
CA TYR A 4 3.89 -13.26 33.55
C TYR A 4 3.20 -11.96 33.11
N LEU A 5 3.94 -10.87 32.84
CA LEU A 5 3.39 -9.57 32.44
C LEU A 5 3.88 -9.09 31.06
N LYS A 6 4.31 -9.97 30.16
CA LYS A 6 4.13 -9.66 28.75
C LYS A 6 2.64 -9.80 28.45
N ALA A 7 1.89 -8.74 28.73
CA ALA A 7 0.57 -8.58 28.13
C ALA A 7 0.73 -8.93 26.64
N ASN A 8 -0.08 -9.87 26.13
CA ASN A 8 -0.17 -10.26 24.73
C ASN A 8 -0.61 -9.03 23.91
N THR A 9 0.28 -8.08 23.71
CA THR A 9 0.06 -7.01 22.73
C THR A 9 0.24 -7.65 21.35
N MET A 10 -0.88 -7.92 20.69
CA MET A 10 -0.88 -8.45 19.32
C MET A 10 0.03 -7.60 18.45
N SER A 11 0.99 -8.25 17.79
CA SER A 11 1.93 -7.57 16.91
C SER A 11 1.24 -7.18 15.61
N LEU A 12 1.17 -5.86 15.35
CA LEU A 12 0.56 -5.30 14.15
C LEU A 12 1.63 -4.76 13.20
N LEU A 13 1.58 -5.21 11.95
CA LEU A 13 2.44 -4.75 10.87
C LEU A 13 1.64 -3.94 9.85
N CYS A 14 2.20 -2.81 9.40
CA CYS A 14 1.69 -2.04 8.27
C CYS A 14 2.73 -1.97 7.14
N ASN A 15 2.30 -2.22 5.91
CA ASN A 15 3.12 -2.00 4.72
C ASN A 15 2.31 -1.31 3.61
N GLY A 16 3.02 -0.60 2.74
CA GLY A 16 2.38 0.14 1.65
C GLY A 16 3.34 1.05 0.90
N CYS A 17 2.78 2.04 0.21
CA CYS A 17 3.54 3.07 -0.49
C CYS A 17 3.62 4.37 0.34
N SER A 18 3.79 5.52 -0.34
CA SER A 18 3.88 6.85 0.27
C SER A 18 2.71 7.20 1.21
N PHE A 19 1.54 6.62 1.00
CA PHE A 19 0.37 6.82 1.87
C PHE A 19 0.51 6.16 3.25
N THR A 20 1.19 5.03 3.31
CA THR A 20 1.51 4.36 4.59
C THR A 20 2.79 4.90 5.19
N TRP A 21 3.75 5.28 4.33
CA TRP A 21 5.01 5.89 4.73
C TRP A 21 4.80 7.23 5.43
N GLY A 22 3.77 8.01 5.05
CA GLY A 22 3.50 9.34 5.59
C GLY A 22 4.17 10.46 4.80
N ASP A 23 4.26 10.32 3.46
CA ASP A 23 4.78 11.41 2.60
C ASP A 23 3.90 12.66 2.75
N GLU A 24 4.51 13.83 2.86
CA GLU A 24 3.90 15.14 3.13
C GLU A 24 3.39 15.37 4.58
N LEU A 25 3.59 14.45 5.51
CA LEU A 25 3.36 14.76 6.93
C LEU A 25 4.41 15.75 7.45
N GLU A 26 3.97 16.64 8.29
CA GLU A 26 4.83 17.63 8.96
C GLU A 26 5.44 17.04 10.24
N GLU A 27 6.44 17.71 10.79
CA GLU A 27 7.04 17.32 12.06
C GLU A 27 5.99 17.26 13.17
N GLY A 28 5.94 16.15 13.91
CA GLY A 28 4.96 15.91 14.97
C GLY A 28 3.63 15.31 14.50
N GLU A 29 3.38 15.20 13.19
CA GLU A 29 2.25 14.48 12.65
C GLU A 29 2.54 12.96 12.57
N GLN A 30 1.50 12.14 12.69
CA GLN A 30 1.60 10.68 12.75
C GLN A 30 0.95 10.02 11.53
N THR A 31 1.57 8.96 11.05
CA THR A 31 0.94 8.04 10.09
C THR A 31 -0.20 7.26 10.76
N TYR A 32 -1.13 6.73 9.96
CA TYR A 32 -2.16 5.83 10.50
C TYR A 32 -1.55 4.56 11.14
N ALA A 33 -0.38 4.12 10.67
CA ALA A 33 0.33 2.99 11.25
C ALA A 33 0.82 3.31 12.68
N GLU A 34 1.40 4.49 12.89
CA GLU A 34 1.83 4.95 14.20
C GLU A 34 0.65 5.17 15.15
N ILE A 35 -0.47 5.74 14.65
CA ILE A 35 -1.71 5.90 15.45
C ILE A 35 -2.24 4.53 15.91
N LEU A 36 -2.11 3.49 15.09
CA LEU A 36 -2.51 2.12 15.44
C LEU A 36 -1.47 1.37 16.29
N GLY A 37 -0.31 1.97 16.58
CA GLY A 37 0.78 1.30 17.28
C GLY A 37 1.46 0.19 16.47
N ALA A 38 1.37 0.24 15.15
CA ALA A 38 1.89 -0.78 14.26
C ALA A 38 3.37 -0.52 13.89
N THR A 39 4.11 -1.61 13.65
CA THR A 39 5.40 -1.52 12.94
C THR A 39 5.14 -1.12 11.49
N ASN A 40 5.76 -0.01 11.05
CA ASN A 40 5.58 0.51 9.69
C ASN A 40 6.81 0.20 8.83
N ILE A 41 6.65 -0.70 7.86
CA ILE A 41 7.71 -1.07 6.89
C ILE A 41 7.44 -0.53 5.48
N ALA A 42 6.54 0.41 5.32
CA ALA A 42 6.21 1.02 4.03
C ALA A 42 7.42 1.74 3.39
N LYS A 43 7.32 2.00 2.10
CA LYS A 43 8.35 2.74 1.36
C LYS A 43 7.69 3.73 0.39
N CYS A 44 8.14 4.97 0.41
CA CYS A 44 7.69 5.97 -0.56
C CYS A 44 7.92 5.47 -2.00
N ALA A 45 6.96 5.72 -2.88
CA ALA A 45 6.96 5.30 -4.30
C ALA A 45 6.99 3.78 -4.53
N ALA A 46 6.73 2.94 -3.54
CA ALA A 46 6.68 1.50 -3.71
C ALA A 46 5.67 1.08 -4.78
N SER A 47 6.02 0.05 -5.55
CA SER A 47 5.11 -0.71 -6.41
C SER A 47 4.43 -1.84 -5.64
N ASN A 48 3.42 -2.47 -6.22
CA ASN A 48 2.77 -3.63 -5.60
C ASN A 48 3.74 -4.83 -5.48
N ASP A 49 4.68 -4.98 -6.42
CA ASP A 49 5.75 -5.97 -6.33
C ASP A 49 6.66 -5.72 -5.11
N ASN A 50 7.04 -4.45 -4.89
CA ASN A 50 7.84 -4.06 -3.74
C ASN A 50 7.10 -4.30 -2.42
N ILE A 51 5.82 -3.91 -2.37
CA ILE A 51 4.97 -4.10 -1.18
C ILE A 51 4.89 -5.59 -0.84
N ALA A 52 4.53 -6.45 -1.81
CA ALA A 52 4.43 -7.89 -1.58
C ALA A 52 5.77 -8.48 -1.12
N ARG A 53 6.86 -8.21 -1.83
CA ARG A 53 8.19 -8.73 -1.50
C ARG A 53 8.64 -8.33 -0.11
N ARG A 54 8.55 -7.04 0.26
CA ARG A 54 8.94 -6.55 1.58
C ARG A 54 8.08 -7.12 2.69
N THR A 55 6.77 -7.29 2.45
CA THR A 55 5.87 -7.94 3.40
C THR A 55 6.33 -9.37 3.67
N LEU A 56 6.52 -10.17 2.63
CA LEU A 56 6.91 -11.57 2.78
C LEU A 56 8.28 -11.74 3.43
N MET A 57 9.26 -10.92 3.06
CA MET A 57 10.59 -10.94 3.71
C MET A 57 10.47 -10.62 5.21
N HIS A 58 9.69 -9.60 5.59
CA HIS A 58 9.52 -9.28 7.00
C HIS A 58 8.83 -10.41 7.79
N LEU A 59 7.78 -11.01 7.21
CA LEU A 59 7.04 -12.11 7.82
C LEU A 59 7.85 -13.43 7.93
N GLN A 60 8.97 -13.57 7.23
CA GLN A 60 9.89 -14.69 7.39
C GLN A 60 10.73 -14.58 8.66
N ASP A 61 11.08 -13.35 9.04
CA ASP A 61 12.03 -13.08 10.11
C ASP A 61 11.36 -12.60 11.41
N HIS A 62 10.04 -12.31 11.38
CA HIS A 62 9.34 -11.73 12.51
C HIS A 62 7.96 -12.36 12.70
N ASP A 63 7.60 -12.59 13.96
CA ASP A 63 6.25 -13.02 14.33
C ASP A 63 5.30 -11.83 14.27
N VAL A 64 4.23 -11.98 13.48
CA VAL A 64 3.19 -10.97 13.27
C VAL A 64 1.83 -11.62 13.41
N ASP A 65 0.96 -11.03 14.25
CA ASP A 65 -0.41 -11.52 14.45
C ASP A 65 -1.38 -10.93 13.44
N GLN A 66 -1.18 -9.66 13.10
CA GLN A 66 -2.06 -8.89 12.23
C GLN A 66 -1.26 -8.06 11.24
N LEU A 67 -1.75 -8.00 10.01
CA LEU A 67 -1.12 -7.29 8.90
C LEU A 67 -2.12 -6.36 8.21
N ILE A 68 -1.74 -5.12 7.99
CA ILE A 68 -2.45 -4.17 7.13
C ILE A 68 -1.59 -3.89 5.91
N VAL A 69 -2.11 -4.18 4.72
CA VAL A 69 -1.41 -3.89 3.45
C VAL A 69 -2.16 -2.86 2.64
N GLN A 70 -1.49 -1.75 2.37
CA GLN A 70 -1.96 -0.72 1.47
C GLN A 70 -1.41 -0.96 0.06
N TRP A 71 -2.27 -1.30 -0.87
CA TRP A 71 -1.93 -1.48 -2.28
C TRP A 71 -1.93 -0.15 -3.03
N THR A 72 -0.95 0.02 -3.91
CA THR A 72 -0.77 1.24 -4.70
C THR A 72 -1.36 1.08 -6.11
N TYR A 73 -1.08 2.04 -6.99
CA TYR A 73 -1.53 2.00 -8.39
C TYR A 73 -1.02 0.76 -9.11
N LYS A 74 -1.91 0.08 -9.82
CA LYS A 74 -1.64 -1.19 -10.53
C LYS A 74 -0.52 -1.11 -11.55
N ASN A 75 -0.30 0.06 -12.14
CA ASN A 75 0.69 0.28 -13.16
C ASN A 75 2.11 0.58 -12.64
N ARG A 76 2.32 0.63 -11.32
CA ARG A 76 3.67 0.73 -10.75
C ARG A 76 4.38 -0.60 -10.81
N ARG A 77 5.66 -0.59 -11.19
CA ARG A 77 6.50 -1.79 -11.32
C ARG A 77 7.79 -1.66 -10.55
N GLU A 78 8.47 -2.78 -10.39
CA GLU A 78 9.82 -2.87 -9.84
C GLU A 78 10.75 -3.43 -10.92
N HIS A 79 11.95 -2.88 -11.04
CA HIS A 79 12.99 -3.36 -11.93
C HIS A 79 14.23 -3.73 -11.14
N PHE A 80 14.79 -4.90 -11.44
CA PHE A 80 16.02 -5.37 -10.83
C PHE A 80 17.18 -5.14 -11.81
N HIS A 81 18.16 -4.35 -11.38
CA HIS A 81 19.40 -4.18 -12.14
C HIS A 81 20.31 -5.39 -11.97
N LYS A 82 21.21 -5.60 -12.92
CA LYS A 82 22.23 -6.66 -12.83
C LYS A 82 23.11 -6.55 -11.57
N SER A 83 23.26 -5.35 -11.02
CA SER A 83 23.95 -5.09 -9.76
C SER A 83 23.19 -5.51 -8.50
N GLY A 84 21.98 -6.06 -8.62
CA GLY A 84 21.10 -6.37 -7.49
C GLY A 84 20.30 -5.17 -6.96
N MET A 85 20.57 -3.96 -7.48
CA MET A 85 19.80 -2.77 -7.11
C MET A 85 18.37 -2.86 -7.66
N VAL A 86 17.40 -2.44 -6.84
CA VAL A 86 15.97 -2.44 -7.20
C VAL A 86 15.49 -1.01 -7.41
N GLU A 87 14.92 -0.75 -8.57
CA GLU A 87 14.33 0.55 -8.90
C GLU A 87 12.83 0.44 -9.12
N GLY A 88 12.07 1.33 -8.44
CA GLY A 88 10.64 1.47 -8.70
C GLY A 88 10.40 2.22 -10.01
N MET A 89 9.60 1.62 -10.90
CA MET A 89 9.12 2.29 -12.12
C MET A 89 7.74 2.87 -11.84
N ILE A 90 7.65 4.19 -11.93
CA ILE A 90 6.42 4.96 -11.80
C ILE A 90 6.26 5.85 -13.05
N PRO A 91 5.01 6.13 -13.49
CA PRO A 91 4.80 6.89 -14.72
C PRO A 91 5.46 8.28 -14.71
N GLN A 92 5.39 8.94 -13.56
CA GLN A 92 5.96 10.27 -13.35
C GLN A 92 6.49 10.43 -11.94
N VAL A 93 7.59 11.16 -11.79
CA VAL A 93 8.10 11.69 -10.53
C VAL A 93 8.08 13.22 -10.60
N TYR A 94 7.87 13.87 -9.47
CA TYR A 94 7.98 15.33 -9.40
C TYR A 94 9.38 15.69 -8.90
N LYS A 95 10.06 16.56 -9.67
CA LYS A 95 11.33 17.14 -9.30
C LYS A 95 11.22 18.66 -9.50
N ASP A 96 11.50 19.42 -8.45
CA ASP A 96 11.41 20.89 -8.46
C ASP A 96 10.04 21.39 -8.99
N GLY A 97 8.94 20.74 -8.57
CA GLY A 97 7.58 21.08 -8.98
C GLY A 97 7.21 20.66 -10.42
N LYS A 98 8.12 20.06 -11.19
CA LYS A 98 7.88 19.60 -12.56
C LYS A 98 7.74 18.10 -12.63
N ALA A 99 6.78 17.63 -13.43
CA ALA A 99 6.63 16.21 -13.74
C ALA A 99 7.80 15.73 -14.64
N VAL A 100 8.54 14.74 -14.15
CA VAL A 100 9.68 14.15 -14.88
C VAL A 100 9.43 12.64 -15.00
N THR A 101 9.69 12.10 -16.19
CA THR A 101 9.66 10.65 -16.40
C THR A 101 11.09 10.15 -16.58
N LYS A 102 11.52 9.21 -15.76
CA LYS A 102 12.82 8.57 -15.90
C LYS A 102 12.91 7.82 -17.25
N PRO A 103 14.08 7.75 -17.92
CA PRO A 103 14.22 7.12 -19.22
C PRO A 103 13.67 5.69 -19.29
N LEU A 104 14.02 4.85 -18.32
CA LEU A 104 13.54 3.46 -18.24
C LEU A 104 12.02 3.40 -18.07
N SER A 105 11.47 4.22 -17.18
CA SER A 105 10.02 4.33 -16.99
C SER A 105 9.32 4.79 -18.27
N LYS A 106 9.91 5.75 -19.01
CA LYS A 106 9.35 6.21 -20.29
C LYS A 106 9.24 5.04 -21.27
N ILE A 107 10.32 4.29 -21.48
CA ILE A 107 10.34 3.13 -22.39
C ILE A 107 9.28 2.11 -21.96
N PHE A 108 9.24 1.76 -20.66
CA PHE A 108 8.28 0.80 -20.15
C PHE A 108 6.84 1.23 -20.41
N TYR A 109 6.48 2.45 -20.02
CA TYR A 109 5.09 2.93 -20.14
C TYR A 109 4.65 3.22 -21.57
N THR A 110 5.56 3.47 -22.50
CA THR A 110 5.21 3.67 -23.91
C THR A 110 5.17 2.38 -24.73
N SER A 111 5.97 1.36 -24.34
CA SER A 111 6.15 0.17 -25.17
C SER A 111 5.63 -1.13 -24.56
N PHE A 112 5.55 -1.21 -23.23
CA PHE A 112 5.25 -2.47 -22.53
C PHE A 112 4.04 -2.40 -21.60
N GLN A 113 3.56 -1.20 -21.26
CA GLN A 113 2.41 -1.09 -20.37
C GLN A 113 1.16 -1.69 -21.01
N ASN A 114 0.48 -2.55 -20.25
CA ASN A 114 -0.78 -3.15 -20.62
C ASN A 114 -1.69 -3.21 -19.40
N SER A 115 -2.88 -2.61 -19.50
CA SER A 115 -3.83 -2.51 -18.37
C SER A 115 -4.27 -3.88 -17.83
N ARG A 116 -4.39 -4.89 -18.69
CA ARG A 116 -4.71 -6.25 -18.29
C ARG A 116 -3.57 -6.87 -17.49
N LEU A 117 -2.34 -6.79 -18.00
CA LEU A 117 -1.15 -7.28 -17.30
C LEU A 117 -0.91 -6.54 -15.99
N ASP A 118 -1.27 -5.26 -15.92
CA ASP A 118 -1.20 -4.48 -14.68
C ASP A 118 -2.18 -4.99 -13.63
N ASN A 119 -3.41 -5.32 -14.02
CA ASN A 119 -4.41 -5.95 -13.15
C ASN A 119 -3.94 -7.32 -12.68
N GLU A 120 -3.50 -8.19 -13.60
CA GLU A 120 -3.00 -9.54 -13.30
C GLU A 120 -1.84 -9.49 -12.29
N ASN A 121 -0.86 -8.63 -12.53
CA ASN A 121 0.27 -8.49 -11.61
C ASN A 121 -0.14 -8.01 -10.22
N MET A 122 -1.06 -7.06 -10.15
CA MET A 122 -1.54 -6.55 -8.88
C MET A 122 -2.25 -7.68 -8.10
N TRP A 123 -3.19 -8.39 -8.72
CA TRP A 123 -3.92 -9.49 -8.07
C TRP A 123 -2.99 -10.63 -7.68
N LYS A 124 -2.02 -10.98 -8.51
CA LYS A 124 -0.98 -11.95 -8.17
C LYS A 124 -0.27 -11.57 -6.87
N ASN A 125 0.14 -10.32 -6.71
CA ASN A 125 0.83 -9.86 -5.51
C ASN A 125 -0.08 -9.91 -4.27
N ILE A 126 -1.35 -9.52 -4.42
CA ILE A 126 -2.34 -9.57 -3.34
C ILE A 126 -2.55 -11.02 -2.88
N LEU A 127 -2.83 -11.93 -3.82
CA LEU A 127 -3.05 -13.34 -3.53
C LEU A 127 -1.83 -14.02 -2.91
N LEU A 128 -0.63 -13.65 -3.34
CA LEU A 128 0.59 -14.18 -2.77
C LEU A 128 0.72 -13.83 -1.28
N VAL A 129 0.47 -12.57 -0.93
CA VAL A 129 0.50 -12.12 0.47
C VAL A 129 -0.64 -12.74 1.28
N ASP A 130 -1.88 -12.74 0.75
CA ASP A 130 -3.04 -13.32 1.41
C ASP A 130 -2.83 -14.82 1.69
N SER A 131 -2.37 -15.58 0.69
CA SER A 131 -2.12 -17.03 0.83
C SER A 131 -1.04 -17.32 1.87
N TYR A 132 0.04 -16.55 1.89
CA TYR A 132 1.08 -16.68 2.91
C TYR A 132 0.54 -16.38 4.31
N CYS A 133 -0.23 -15.31 4.46
CA CYS A 133 -0.85 -14.95 5.74
C CYS A 133 -1.81 -16.04 6.23
N ARG A 134 -2.65 -16.59 5.36
CA ARG A 134 -3.54 -17.72 5.70
C ARG A 134 -2.76 -18.94 6.16
N MET A 135 -1.69 -19.30 5.45
CA MET A 135 -0.83 -20.43 5.82
C MET A 135 -0.17 -20.23 7.20
N LYS A 136 0.14 -18.98 7.56
CA LYS A 136 0.75 -18.61 8.84
C LYS A 136 -0.28 -18.22 9.92
N ASN A 137 -1.57 -18.31 9.62
CA ASN A 137 -2.65 -17.89 10.51
C ASN A 137 -2.57 -16.41 10.94
N ILE A 138 -2.08 -15.55 10.05
CA ILE A 138 -1.98 -14.10 10.24
C ILE A 138 -3.27 -13.45 9.70
N LYS A 139 -3.95 -12.64 10.52
CA LYS A 139 -5.09 -11.84 10.06
C LYS A 139 -4.60 -10.73 9.15
N VAL A 140 -5.11 -10.66 7.91
CA VAL A 140 -4.70 -9.62 6.96
C VAL A 140 -5.88 -8.74 6.54
N ILE A 141 -5.63 -7.43 6.51
CA ILE A 141 -6.55 -6.41 5.98
C ILE A 141 -5.91 -5.79 4.74
N HIS A 142 -6.58 -5.92 3.60
CA HIS A 142 -6.16 -5.29 2.35
C HIS A 142 -6.94 -4.02 2.10
N TRP A 143 -6.26 -2.91 1.78
CA TRP A 143 -6.89 -1.71 1.29
C TRP A 143 -6.12 -1.08 0.13
N SER A 144 -6.76 -0.25 -0.66
CA SER A 144 -6.17 0.33 -1.87
C SER A 144 -6.52 1.80 -2.04
N ILE A 145 -5.55 2.55 -2.53
CA ILE A 145 -5.74 3.95 -2.95
C ILE A 145 -6.41 4.08 -4.31
N GLU A 146 -6.46 3.03 -5.12
CA GLU A 146 -7.14 3.08 -6.41
C GLU A 146 -8.65 3.25 -6.24
N ARG A 147 -9.19 4.30 -6.86
CA ARG A 147 -10.62 4.65 -6.75
C ARG A 147 -11.53 3.82 -7.66
N ARG A 148 -10.97 3.15 -8.66
CA ARG A 148 -11.75 2.38 -9.65
C ARG A 148 -12.11 1.02 -9.08
N LYS A 149 -13.35 0.58 -9.34
CA LYS A 149 -13.70 -0.84 -9.19
C LYS A 149 -12.74 -1.62 -10.08
N TRP A 150 -12.02 -2.52 -9.48
CA TRP A 150 -11.17 -3.46 -10.18
C TRP A 150 -12.03 -4.26 -11.11
N CYS A 151 -11.68 -4.29 -12.38
CA CYS A 151 -12.55 -4.89 -13.38
C CYS A 151 -12.50 -6.41 -13.23
N LYS A 152 -13.61 -7.01 -12.76
CA LYS A 152 -13.77 -8.45 -12.62
C LYS A 152 -13.54 -9.18 -13.95
N SER A 153 -13.98 -8.57 -15.06
CA SER A 153 -14.05 -9.22 -16.37
C SER A 153 -12.71 -9.44 -17.08
N GLU A 154 -11.61 -8.93 -16.52
CA GLU A 154 -10.31 -8.93 -17.21
C GLU A 154 -9.16 -9.56 -16.39
N CYS A 155 -9.46 -10.19 -15.24
CA CYS A 155 -8.41 -10.69 -14.37
C CYS A 155 -8.70 -12.11 -13.89
N TYR A 156 -7.86 -13.05 -14.28
CA TYR A 156 -7.91 -14.44 -13.89
C TYR A 156 -7.85 -14.63 -12.36
N PHE A 157 -7.03 -13.85 -11.70
CA PHE A 157 -6.80 -13.97 -10.26
C PHE A 157 -7.93 -13.39 -9.41
N TYR A 158 -8.79 -12.57 -9.99
CA TYR A 158 -9.89 -11.97 -9.24
C TYR A 158 -10.92 -13.04 -8.81
N ASP A 159 -11.21 -14.01 -9.67
CA ASP A 159 -12.26 -15.01 -9.44
C ASP A 159 -11.89 -16.01 -8.33
N ILE A 160 -10.59 -16.14 -8.03
CA ILE A 160 -10.10 -16.97 -6.93
C ILE A 160 -9.88 -16.19 -5.62
N ALA A 161 -9.99 -14.87 -5.64
CA ALA A 161 -9.87 -14.04 -4.45
C ALA A 161 -11.16 -14.14 -3.60
N ASN A 162 -11.02 -14.68 -2.40
CA ASN A 162 -12.13 -14.84 -1.44
C ASN A 162 -11.95 -13.90 -0.25
N PHE A 163 -11.68 -12.61 -0.53
CA PHE A 163 -11.52 -11.58 0.48
C PHE A 163 -11.87 -10.19 -0.08
N ASP A 164 -12.18 -9.26 0.81
CA ASP A 164 -12.48 -7.88 0.47
C ASP A 164 -11.23 -7.00 0.43
N ILE A 165 -11.16 -6.11 -0.57
CA ILE A 165 -10.20 -5.01 -0.60
C ILE A 165 -10.94 -3.72 -0.29
N HIS A 166 -10.59 -3.09 0.83
CA HIS A 166 -11.17 -1.83 1.23
C HIS A 166 -10.64 -0.70 0.35
N ASN A 167 -11.54 0.12 -0.18
CA ASN A 167 -11.13 1.23 -1.04
C ASN A 167 -11.07 2.52 -0.23
N ILE A 168 -10.09 3.37 -0.50
CA ILE A 168 -9.91 4.65 0.17
C ILE A 168 -11.17 5.53 0.18
N LYS A 169 -12.03 5.44 -0.85
CA LYS A 169 -13.32 6.14 -0.88
C LYS A 169 -14.30 5.68 0.20
N LYS A 170 -14.23 4.40 0.59
CA LYS A 170 -15.04 3.88 1.70
C LYS A 170 -14.49 4.37 3.03
N ILE A 171 -13.18 4.57 3.11
CA ILE A 171 -12.48 4.92 4.34
C ILE A 171 -12.66 6.41 4.67
N ILE A 172 -12.36 7.30 3.74
CA ILE A 172 -12.36 8.75 3.98
C ILE A 172 -13.42 9.52 3.21
N GLY A 173 -14.36 8.80 2.56
CA GLY A 173 -15.47 9.39 1.82
C GLY A 173 -15.09 9.92 0.43
N LYS A 174 -16.08 10.49 -0.24
CA LYS A 174 -15.89 11.14 -1.54
C LYS A 174 -15.39 12.57 -1.29
N GLY A 175 -14.11 12.81 -1.49
CA GLY A 175 -13.58 14.18 -1.55
C GLY A 175 -14.35 15.01 -2.58
N LYS A 176 -14.62 16.28 -2.30
CA LYS A 176 -15.26 17.19 -3.22
C LYS A 176 -14.44 17.29 -4.51
N ARG A 177 -15.03 16.86 -5.64
CA ARG A 177 -14.52 16.99 -7.01
C ARG A 177 -13.08 16.51 -7.28
N GLY A 178 -12.95 15.26 -7.64
CA GLY A 178 -12.02 14.79 -8.68
C GLY A 178 -10.52 14.91 -8.48
N PHE A 179 -10.02 15.80 -7.66
CA PHE A 179 -8.61 16.02 -7.43
C PHE A 179 -8.23 15.77 -5.96
N TRP A 180 -7.15 15.07 -5.76
CA TRP A 180 -6.46 14.93 -4.51
C TRP A 180 -6.03 16.34 -4.05
N GLY A 181 -6.40 16.77 -2.84
CA GLY A 181 -5.89 18.01 -2.26
C GLY A 181 -6.89 19.14 -2.02
N GLN A 182 -8.21 18.93 -2.13
CA GLN A 182 -9.21 19.98 -1.92
C GLN A 182 -10.06 19.84 -0.65
N ASP A 183 -9.75 18.90 0.23
CA ASP A 183 -10.37 18.80 1.53
C ASP A 183 -9.34 18.53 2.65
N GLU A 184 -9.77 18.63 3.88
CA GLU A 184 -8.95 18.48 5.07
C GLU A 184 -8.18 17.14 5.17
N ASN A 185 -8.59 16.12 4.40
CA ASN A 185 -7.97 14.79 4.42
C ASN A 185 -6.69 14.70 3.60
N TRP A 186 -6.38 15.73 2.80
CA TRP A 186 -5.37 15.67 1.75
C TRP A 186 -4.35 16.81 1.84
N ARG A 187 -3.10 16.49 1.54
CA ARG A 187 -2.02 17.45 1.31
C ARG A 187 -1.97 17.87 -0.17
N PRO A 188 -1.30 19.00 -0.48
CA PRO A 188 -1.28 19.58 -1.83
C PRO A 188 -0.82 18.64 -2.95
N ARG A 189 0.15 17.73 -2.69
CA ARG A 189 0.62 16.74 -3.69
C ARG A 189 -0.22 15.47 -3.72
N GLY A 190 -1.30 15.40 -2.93
CA GLY A 190 -2.29 14.33 -2.96
C GLY A 190 -2.02 13.16 -2.00
N HIS A 191 -1.19 13.35 -0.99
CA HIS A 191 -1.06 12.42 0.12
C HIS A 191 -2.05 12.74 1.24
N LEU A 192 -2.16 11.84 2.21
CA LEU A 192 -3.03 12.04 3.36
C LEU A 192 -2.48 13.13 4.28
N SER A 193 -3.35 14.03 4.74
CA SER A 193 -3.06 14.91 5.87
C SER A 193 -3.12 14.14 7.19
N GLN A 194 -2.79 14.77 8.30
CA GLN A 194 -2.99 14.22 9.65
C GLN A 194 -4.44 13.76 9.87
N ILE A 195 -5.42 14.55 9.41
CA ILE A 195 -6.84 14.19 9.52
C ILE A 195 -7.15 12.96 8.66
N GLY A 196 -6.60 12.90 7.46
CA GLY A 196 -6.74 11.74 6.57
C GLY A 196 -6.15 10.47 7.18
N HIS A 197 -4.96 10.55 7.77
CA HIS A 197 -4.35 9.44 8.48
C HIS A 197 -5.18 8.98 9.68
N LYS A 198 -5.70 9.90 10.47
CA LYS A 198 -6.57 9.57 11.61
C LYS A 198 -7.84 8.83 11.17
N ARG A 199 -8.52 9.30 10.12
CA ARG A 199 -9.70 8.62 9.57
C ARG A 199 -9.39 7.22 9.03
N VAL A 200 -8.23 7.04 8.41
CA VAL A 200 -7.77 5.71 7.99
C VAL A 200 -7.53 4.81 9.20
N ALA A 201 -6.87 5.32 10.24
CA ALA A 201 -6.65 4.57 11.48
C ALA A 201 -7.97 4.16 12.13
N ASP A 202 -8.91 5.09 12.32
CA ASP A 202 -10.23 4.84 12.93
C ASP A 202 -11.01 3.77 12.16
N TYR A 203 -10.98 3.83 10.81
CA TYR A 203 -11.64 2.82 9.97
C TYR A 203 -11.00 1.45 10.13
N LEU A 204 -9.68 1.37 10.04
CA LEU A 204 -8.94 0.10 10.10
C LEU A 204 -8.99 -0.52 11.49
N TYR A 205 -9.00 0.29 12.55
CA TYR A 205 -9.16 -0.18 13.92
C TYR A 205 -10.44 -1.00 14.13
N ASN A 206 -11.53 -0.60 13.49
CA ASN A 206 -12.80 -1.34 13.57
C ASN A 206 -12.78 -2.68 12.80
N LEU A 207 -11.72 -2.97 12.04
CA LEU A 207 -11.53 -4.22 11.31
C LEU A 207 -10.53 -5.15 12.00
N LEU A 208 -9.70 -4.62 12.92
CA LEU A 208 -8.74 -5.37 13.72
C LEU A 208 -9.45 -6.15 14.84
#